data_9fea591d8427468f6827abf126748b6f
#
_entry.id   9fea591d8427468f6827abf126748b6f
#
_cell.length_a   1.000
_cell.length_b   1.000
_cell.length_c   1.000
_cell.angle_alpha   90.00
_cell.angle_beta   90.00
_cell.angle_gamma   90.00
#
_symmetry.space_group_name_H-M   'P 1'
#
loop_
_entity.id
_entity.type
_entity.pdbx_description
1 polymer ?
#
loop_
_entity_poly.entity_id
_entity_poly.type
_entity_poly.pdbx_seq_one_letter_code
_entity_poly.pdbx_strand_id
1 'polypeptide(L)'
;MIDKIKTLIAEVEAFTAATPEQVEEFRVRLFGKKGDITLLFEQFKEIPPQEKRPIGRELNILKNLAIDRIRNLQEQLKKTGKKDAGLDLTMPGDPIRLGSRHPVSLARNQIIDIFARLGFVISTGPEIEDDWHIFTALNFPPEHPARDMQDTFFIGQDPDILLRTQTSSVQVRVMENQKPPIRTISPGRVFRNEAISARSHCIFHQVEGLYIDRNVSFADLKQTLLYFAREMFG
;
A
#
# COMPACT_ATOMS: atom_id res chain seq x y z
N MET A 1 -51.96 -4.93 48.06
CA MET A 1 -51.16 -5.16 46.84
C MET A 1 -50.43 -3.91 46.35
N ILE A 2 -51.09 -2.78 46.25
CA ILE A 2 -50.48 -1.48 45.78
C ILE A 2 -49.27 -1.11 46.65
N ASP A 3 -49.31 -1.27 47.96
CA ASP A 3 -48.19 -0.94 48.84
C ASP A 3 -46.95 -1.81 48.56
N LYS A 4 -47.16 -3.11 48.31
CA LYS A 4 -46.09 -4.02 47.91
C LYS A 4 -45.43 -3.62 46.56
N ILE A 5 -46.27 -3.17 45.59
CA ILE A 5 -45.76 -2.68 44.31
C ILE A 5 -44.92 -1.44 44.50
N LYS A 6 -45.36 -0.45 45.32
CA LYS A 6 -44.61 0.77 45.60
C LYS A 6 -43.30 0.48 46.36
N THR A 7 -43.28 -0.45 47.29
CA THR A 7 -42.07 -0.89 47.96
C THR A 7 -41.06 -1.49 47.02
N LEU A 8 -41.52 -2.36 46.08
CA LEU A 8 -40.66 -2.96 45.03
C LEU A 8 -40.17 -1.93 44.05
N ILE A 9 -40.97 -0.92 43.65
CA ILE A 9 -40.53 0.20 42.83
C ILE A 9 -39.35 0.92 43.47
N ALA A 10 -39.48 1.30 44.74
CA ALA A 10 -38.40 1.97 45.46
C ALA A 10 -37.12 1.10 45.58
N GLU A 11 -37.29 -0.21 45.76
CA GLU A 11 -36.17 -1.12 45.84
C GLU A 11 -35.46 -1.28 44.47
N VAL A 12 -36.21 -1.36 43.36
CA VAL A 12 -35.66 -1.41 42.01
C VAL A 12 -34.90 -0.14 41.65
N GLU A 13 -35.41 1.03 42.05
CA GLU A 13 -34.76 2.33 41.83
C GLU A 13 -33.45 2.47 42.63
N ALA A 14 -33.46 2.03 43.88
CA ALA A 14 -32.29 2.10 44.77
C ALA A 14 -31.22 1.02 44.46
N PHE A 15 -31.56 -0.02 43.70
CA PHE A 15 -30.63 -1.15 43.45
C PHE A 15 -29.42 -0.71 42.63
N THR A 16 -28.23 -1.00 43.13
CA THR A 16 -26.95 -0.84 42.44
C THR A 16 -26.19 -2.14 42.45
N ALA A 17 -25.40 -2.41 41.41
CA ALA A 17 -24.60 -3.61 41.30
C ALA A 17 -23.17 -3.25 40.88
N ALA A 18 -22.21 -3.92 41.49
CA ALA A 18 -20.79 -3.77 41.16
C ALA A 18 -20.29 -4.89 40.17
N THR A 19 -21.01 -6.02 40.13
CA THR A 19 -20.63 -7.17 39.31
C THR A 19 -21.80 -7.69 38.45
N PRO A 20 -21.54 -8.33 37.32
CA PRO A 20 -22.57 -8.92 36.46
C PRO A 20 -23.41 -9.99 37.17
N GLU A 21 -22.79 -10.74 38.08
CA GLU A 21 -23.45 -11.79 38.86
C GLU A 21 -24.55 -11.20 39.75
N GLN A 22 -24.28 -10.07 40.40
CA GLN A 22 -25.27 -9.35 41.24
C GLN A 22 -26.47 -8.88 40.40
N VAL A 23 -26.24 -8.45 39.16
CA VAL A 23 -27.34 -8.06 38.27
C VAL A 23 -28.19 -9.28 37.89
N GLU A 24 -27.54 -10.41 37.63
CA GLU A 24 -28.27 -11.67 37.29
C GLU A 24 -29.06 -12.21 38.49
N GLU A 25 -28.50 -12.23 39.67
CA GLU A 25 -29.21 -12.57 40.91
C GLU A 25 -30.44 -11.71 41.12
N PHE A 26 -30.30 -10.41 40.94
CA PHE A 26 -31.41 -9.46 41.04
C PHE A 26 -32.48 -9.73 39.97
N ARG A 27 -32.08 -10.02 38.75
CA ARG A 27 -33.00 -10.42 37.68
C ARG A 27 -33.79 -11.66 38.02
N VAL A 28 -33.12 -12.71 38.55
CA VAL A 28 -33.75 -13.98 38.95
C VAL A 28 -34.70 -13.77 40.11
N ARG A 29 -34.33 -12.93 41.08
CA ARG A 29 -35.20 -12.61 42.23
C ARG A 29 -36.48 -11.90 41.77
N LEU A 30 -36.42 -10.99 40.78
CA LEU A 30 -37.60 -10.30 40.29
C LEU A 30 -38.46 -11.10 39.31
N PHE A 31 -37.82 -11.78 38.35
CA PHE A 31 -38.48 -12.43 37.21
C PHE A 31 -38.37 -13.93 37.15
N GLY A 32 -37.74 -14.59 38.15
CA GLY A 32 -37.65 -16.05 38.23
C GLY A 32 -39.03 -16.70 38.40
N LYS A 33 -39.07 -18.04 38.36
CA LYS A 33 -40.33 -18.83 38.54
C LYS A 33 -41.09 -18.49 39.83
N LYS A 34 -40.38 -18.11 40.86
CA LYS A 34 -40.93 -17.65 42.17
C LYS A 34 -40.53 -16.20 42.44
N GLY A 35 -40.30 -15.41 41.40
CA GLY A 35 -39.86 -14.06 41.54
C GLY A 35 -40.98 -13.11 41.97
N ASP A 36 -40.58 -12.05 42.65
CA ASP A 36 -41.54 -11.08 43.29
C ASP A 36 -42.53 -10.50 42.28
N ILE A 37 -42.07 -10.09 41.09
CA ILE A 37 -42.93 -9.54 40.03
C ILE A 37 -43.81 -10.68 39.46
N THR A 38 -43.26 -11.86 39.26
CA THR A 38 -44.01 -13.03 38.71
C THR A 38 -45.17 -13.42 39.65
N LEU A 39 -44.92 -13.47 40.94
CA LEU A 39 -45.95 -13.78 41.95
C LEU A 39 -47.02 -12.68 41.99
N LEU A 40 -46.65 -11.42 41.85
CA LEU A 40 -47.60 -10.30 41.79
C LEU A 40 -48.50 -10.39 40.54
N PHE A 41 -47.97 -10.82 39.39
CA PHE A 41 -48.78 -11.09 38.20
C PHE A 41 -49.71 -12.27 38.37
N GLU A 42 -49.33 -13.33 39.12
CA GLU A 42 -50.21 -14.43 39.42
C GLU A 42 -51.36 -14.01 40.32
N GLN A 43 -51.07 -13.29 41.43
CA GLN A 43 -52.08 -12.72 42.31
C GLN A 43 -53.03 -11.72 41.61
N PHE A 44 -52.49 -10.98 40.61
CA PHE A 44 -53.30 -10.04 39.82
C PHE A 44 -54.41 -10.74 39.01
N LYS A 45 -54.24 -12.01 38.64
CA LYS A 45 -55.29 -12.78 37.93
C LYS A 45 -56.54 -13.00 38.76
N GLU A 46 -56.40 -13.13 40.08
CA GLU A 46 -57.45 -13.43 41.02
C GLU A 46 -58.28 -12.22 41.51
N ILE A 47 -57.85 -10.95 41.10
CA ILE A 47 -58.49 -9.73 41.56
C ILE A 47 -59.79 -9.46 40.77
N PRO A 48 -60.83 -8.90 41.47
CA PRO A 48 -62.08 -8.50 40.82
C PRO A 48 -61.93 -7.44 39.71
N PRO A 49 -62.78 -7.45 38.67
CA PRO A 49 -62.58 -6.57 37.50
C PRO A 49 -62.60 -5.08 37.81
N GLN A 50 -63.20 -4.64 38.88
CA GLN A 50 -63.32 -3.24 39.30
C GLN A 50 -62.01 -2.65 39.77
N GLU A 51 -61.12 -3.44 40.37
CA GLU A 51 -59.84 -3.02 40.91
C GLU A 51 -58.64 -3.32 39.98
N LYS A 52 -58.89 -4.06 38.87
CA LYS A 52 -57.80 -4.45 37.93
C LYS A 52 -57.12 -3.28 37.24
N ARG A 53 -57.89 -2.25 36.84
CA ARG A 53 -57.32 -1.14 36.07
C ARG A 53 -56.20 -0.38 36.79
N PRO A 54 -56.34 0.13 38.04
CA PRO A 54 -55.28 0.85 38.71
C PRO A 54 -54.09 -0.04 39.06
N ILE A 55 -54.33 -1.27 39.53
CA ILE A 55 -53.30 -2.23 39.92
C ILE A 55 -52.47 -2.71 38.70
N GLY A 56 -53.15 -2.97 37.57
CA GLY A 56 -52.47 -3.36 36.34
C GLY A 56 -51.54 -2.30 35.75
N ARG A 57 -51.94 -1.02 35.94
CA ARG A 57 -51.09 0.10 35.49
C ARG A 57 -49.81 0.18 36.34
N GLU A 58 -49.92 0.11 37.67
CA GLU A 58 -48.77 0.15 38.57
C GLU A 58 -47.83 -1.09 38.36
N LEU A 59 -48.41 -2.26 38.15
CA LEU A 59 -47.67 -3.47 37.92
C LEU A 59 -46.85 -3.42 36.57
N ASN A 60 -47.41 -2.83 35.52
CA ASN A 60 -46.69 -2.60 34.29
C ASN A 60 -45.56 -1.57 34.43
N ILE A 61 -45.78 -0.51 35.23
CA ILE A 61 -44.76 0.49 35.56
C ILE A 61 -43.57 -0.21 36.26
N LEU A 62 -43.84 -1.01 37.32
CA LEU A 62 -42.83 -1.77 38.04
C LEU A 62 -42.04 -2.70 37.09
N LYS A 63 -42.74 -3.46 36.21
CA LYS A 63 -42.11 -4.38 35.26
C LYS A 63 -41.15 -3.63 34.31
N ASN A 64 -41.62 -2.55 33.71
CA ASN A 64 -40.80 -1.77 32.76
C ASN A 64 -39.59 -1.15 33.45
N LEU A 65 -39.78 -0.55 34.62
CA LEU A 65 -38.73 0.05 35.43
C LEU A 65 -37.67 -0.97 35.85
N ALA A 66 -38.07 -2.19 36.23
CA ALA A 66 -37.14 -3.28 36.54
C ALA A 66 -36.33 -3.73 35.33
N ILE A 67 -36.96 -3.85 34.16
CA ILE A 67 -36.28 -4.22 32.90
C ILE A 67 -35.26 -3.15 32.51
N ASP A 68 -35.66 -1.88 32.55
CA ASP A 68 -34.77 -0.79 32.17
C ASP A 68 -33.60 -0.66 33.14
N ARG A 69 -33.85 -0.84 34.46
CA ARG A 69 -32.77 -0.82 35.46
C ARG A 69 -31.74 -1.92 35.24
N ILE A 70 -32.16 -3.14 35.00
CA ILE A 70 -31.30 -4.28 34.73
C ILE A 70 -30.47 -4.03 33.45
N ARG A 71 -31.11 -3.54 32.40
CA ARG A 71 -30.45 -3.21 31.14
C ARG A 71 -29.37 -2.13 31.32
N ASN A 72 -29.70 -1.04 31.98
CA ASN A 72 -28.78 0.05 32.24
C ASN A 72 -27.54 -0.39 33.05
N LEU A 73 -27.77 -1.22 34.10
CA LEU A 73 -26.66 -1.77 34.90
C LEU A 73 -25.78 -2.71 34.06
N GLN A 74 -26.37 -3.56 33.21
CA GLN A 74 -25.60 -4.41 32.30
C GLN A 74 -24.77 -3.60 31.31
N GLU A 75 -25.31 -2.52 30.77
CA GLU A 75 -24.57 -1.63 29.85
C GLU A 75 -23.44 -0.89 30.55
N GLN A 76 -23.67 -0.41 31.77
CA GLN A 76 -22.63 0.24 32.58
C GLN A 76 -21.47 -0.71 32.91
N LEU A 77 -21.77 -1.94 33.31
CA LEU A 77 -20.76 -2.95 33.61
C LEU A 77 -19.99 -3.42 32.35
N LYS A 78 -20.64 -3.46 31.19
CA LYS A 78 -19.97 -3.72 29.91
C LYS A 78 -19.00 -2.61 29.50
N LYS A 79 -19.35 -1.36 29.78
CA LYS A 79 -18.48 -0.21 29.48
C LYS A 79 -17.25 -0.15 30.38
N THR A 80 -17.41 -0.54 31.67
CA THR A 80 -16.28 -0.59 32.60
C THR A 80 -15.38 -1.81 32.39
N GLY A 81 -15.88 -2.87 31.77
CA GLY A 81 -15.10 -4.08 31.47
C GLY A 81 -14.29 -4.05 30.16
N LYS A 82 -14.52 -3.09 29.27
CA LYS A 82 -13.61 -2.80 28.18
C LYS A 82 -12.45 -1.96 28.71
N LYS A 83 -11.45 -2.58 29.31
CA LYS A 83 -10.09 -2.06 29.21
C LYS A 83 -9.81 -1.99 27.70
N ASP A 84 -9.69 -0.78 27.14
CA ASP A 84 -8.95 -0.61 25.90
C ASP A 84 -7.67 -1.39 26.10
N ALA A 85 -7.49 -2.46 25.33
CA ALA A 85 -6.18 -3.05 25.17
C ALA A 85 -5.37 -1.97 24.44
N GLY A 86 -4.87 -1.00 25.23
CA GLY A 86 -4.03 0.08 24.76
C GLY A 86 -2.91 -0.58 23.97
N LEU A 87 -2.67 -0.07 22.77
CA LEU A 87 -1.56 -0.49 21.94
C LEU A 87 -0.31 -0.50 22.83
N ASP A 88 0.33 -1.64 22.98
CA ASP A 88 1.59 -1.72 23.74
C ASP A 88 2.69 -1.03 22.94
N LEU A 89 2.91 0.25 23.24
CA LEU A 89 3.92 1.06 22.58
C LEU A 89 5.36 0.67 22.95
N THR A 90 5.55 -0.28 23.89
CA THR A 90 6.87 -0.81 24.25
C THR A 90 7.27 -2.00 23.39
N MET A 91 6.33 -2.60 22.65
CA MET A 91 6.67 -3.64 21.70
C MET A 91 7.48 -3.05 20.55
N PRO A 92 8.60 -3.70 20.16
CA PRO A 92 9.31 -3.32 18.95
C PRO A 92 8.36 -3.45 17.76
N GLY A 93 8.40 -2.46 16.85
CA GLY A 93 7.65 -2.52 15.60
C GLY A 93 8.08 -3.75 14.77
N ASP A 94 7.19 -4.21 13.89
CA ASP A 94 7.54 -5.26 12.95
C ASP A 94 8.78 -4.84 12.15
N PRO A 95 9.81 -5.69 12.06
CA PRO A 95 11.02 -5.35 11.33
C PRO A 95 10.69 -5.14 9.86
N ILE A 96 10.99 -3.95 9.35
CA ILE A 96 10.87 -3.67 7.92
C ILE A 96 11.88 -4.55 7.20
N ARG A 97 11.39 -5.53 6.43
CA ARG A 97 12.25 -6.34 5.56
C ARG A 97 12.77 -5.45 4.44
N LEU A 98 14.04 -5.10 4.51
CA LEU A 98 14.70 -4.39 3.42
C LEU A 98 14.73 -5.32 2.20
N GLY A 99 14.21 -4.85 1.09
CA GLY A 99 14.35 -5.54 -0.20
C GLY A 99 15.80 -5.49 -0.69
N SER A 100 16.16 -6.37 -1.62
CA SER A 100 17.44 -6.31 -2.35
C SER A 100 17.25 -5.60 -3.68
N ARG A 101 18.32 -4.96 -4.18
CA ARG A 101 18.35 -4.39 -5.52
C ARG A 101 18.50 -5.50 -6.56
N HIS A 102 17.83 -5.35 -7.70
CA HIS A 102 17.98 -6.27 -8.82
C HIS A 102 19.43 -6.26 -9.33
N PRO A 103 20.02 -7.42 -9.72
CA PRO A 103 21.40 -7.50 -10.19
C PRO A 103 21.75 -6.53 -11.33
N VAL A 104 20.85 -6.34 -12.29
CA VAL A 104 21.02 -5.34 -13.38
C VAL A 104 21.15 -3.92 -12.80
N SER A 105 20.40 -3.57 -11.77
CA SER A 105 20.52 -2.26 -11.12
C SER A 105 21.85 -2.09 -10.39
N LEU A 106 22.36 -3.16 -9.78
CA LEU A 106 23.66 -3.15 -9.14
C LEU A 106 24.77 -2.95 -10.18
N ALA A 107 24.79 -3.73 -11.25
CA ALA A 107 25.74 -3.60 -12.34
C ALA A 107 25.69 -2.20 -12.98
N ARG A 108 24.49 -1.69 -13.29
CA ARG A 108 24.30 -0.34 -13.83
C ARG A 108 24.92 0.72 -12.91
N ASN A 109 24.62 0.65 -11.62
CA ASN A 109 25.14 1.65 -10.68
C ASN A 109 26.66 1.57 -10.56
N GLN A 110 27.25 0.36 -10.56
CA GLN A 110 28.69 0.19 -10.57
C GLN A 110 29.34 0.80 -11.82
N ILE A 111 28.75 0.60 -13.01
CA ILE A 111 29.21 1.24 -14.24
C ILE A 111 29.14 2.77 -14.13
N ILE A 112 28.03 3.30 -13.65
CA ILE A 112 27.85 4.74 -13.44
C ILE A 112 28.94 5.30 -12.50
N ASP A 113 29.20 4.64 -11.38
CA ASP A 113 30.20 5.08 -10.41
C ASP A 113 31.62 5.08 -11.00
N ILE A 114 31.95 4.10 -11.84
CA ILE A 114 33.24 4.04 -12.54
C ILE A 114 33.40 5.23 -13.48
N PHE A 115 32.39 5.49 -14.33
CA PHE A 115 32.45 6.61 -15.29
C PHE A 115 32.34 7.98 -14.62
N ALA A 116 31.62 8.10 -13.51
CA ALA A 116 31.56 9.35 -12.74
C ALA A 116 32.96 9.75 -12.23
N ARG A 117 33.81 8.78 -11.82
CA ARG A 117 35.20 9.05 -11.44
C ARG A 117 36.08 9.55 -12.61
N LEU A 118 35.67 9.23 -13.84
CA LEU A 118 36.30 9.75 -15.05
C LEU A 118 35.71 11.10 -15.52
N GLY A 119 34.78 11.67 -14.78
CA GLY A 119 34.12 12.94 -15.10
C GLY A 119 33.01 12.86 -16.12
N PHE A 120 32.45 11.66 -16.36
CA PHE A 120 31.25 11.53 -17.17
C PHE A 120 30.00 11.86 -16.36
N VAL A 121 29.07 12.57 -16.99
CA VAL A 121 27.72 12.84 -16.47
C VAL A 121 26.73 11.84 -17.04
N ILE A 122 25.58 11.68 -16.39
CA ILE A 122 24.50 10.80 -16.89
C ILE A 122 23.55 11.63 -17.74
N SER A 123 23.30 11.17 -18.96
CA SER A 123 22.24 11.67 -19.82
C SER A 123 21.17 10.60 -20.01
N THR A 124 19.90 11.01 -19.94
CA THR A 124 18.74 10.13 -20.14
C THR A 124 17.90 10.65 -21.29
N GLY A 125 17.16 9.76 -21.94
CA GLY A 125 16.23 10.08 -23.01
C GLY A 125 15.02 9.14 -23.01
N PRO A 126 14.02 9.44 -23.86
CA PRO A 126 12.81 8.64 -23.96
C PRO A 126 13.10 7.22 -24.49
N GLU A 127 12.23 6.26 -24.12
CA GLU A 127 12.26 4.91 -24.67
C GLU A 127 11.47 4.80 -25.99
N ILE A 128 10.53 5.72 -26.19
CA ILE A 128 9.77 5.88 -27.44
C ILE A 128 10.41 7.00 -28.22
N GLU A 129 10.83 6.72 -29.42
CA GLU A 129 11.63 7.63 -30.26
C GLU A 129 11.07 7.69 -31.68
N ASP A 130 11.47 8.72 -32.40
CA ASP A 130 11.24 8.83 -33.84
C ASP A 130 12.38 8.18 -34.66
N ASP A 131 12.11 7.93 -35.91
CA ASP A 131 13.09 7.36 -36.86
C ASP A 131 14.37 8.21 -36.94
N TRP A 132 14.24 9.53 -36.89
CA TRP A 132 15.38 10.42 -37.07
C TRP A 132 16.44 10.23 -35.99
N HIS A 133 16.03 10.20 -34.71
CA HIS A 133 16.97 10.05 -33.58
C HIS A 133 17.56 8.64 -33.48
N ILE A 134 16.83 7.62 -33.94
CA ILE A 134 17.30 6.23 -33.85
C ILE A 134 18.17 5.83 -35.06
N PHE A 135 17.84 6.33 -36.24
CA PHE A 135 18.48 5.85 -37.48
C PHE A 135 19.12 6.99 -38.27
N THR A 136 18.35 7.95 -38.72
CA THR A 136 18.81 8.95 -39.70
C THR A 136 19.96 9.80 -39.19
N ALA A 137 19.86 10.35 -37.97
CA ALA A 137 20.93 11.14 -37.34
C ALA A 137 22.19 10.31 -37.02
N LEU A 138 22.06 8.99 -36.92
CA LEU A 138 23.17 8.07 -36.71
C LEU A 138 23.73 7.49 -38.02
N ASN A 139 23.30 8.06 -39.17
CA ASN A 139 23.76 7.70 -40.48
C ASN A 139 23.39 6.25 -40.93
N PHE A 140 22.24 5.75 -40.47
CA PHE A 140 21.65 4.51 -41.00
C PHE A 140 20.86 4.86 -42.26
N PRO A 141 21.22 4.31 -43.43
CA PRO A 141 20.48 4.55 -44.66
C PRO A 141 19.09 3.88 -44.65
N PRO A 142 18.14 4.31 -45.50
CA PRO A 142 16.79 3.76 -45.52
C PRO A 142 16.70 2.25 -45.70
N GLU A 143 17.62 1.69 -46.45
CA GLU A 143 17.67 0.24 -46.78
C GLU A 143 18.46 -0.58 -45.74
N HIS A 144 18.86 0.02 -44.63
CA HIS A 144 19.65 -0.71 -43.63
C HIS A 144 18.80 -1.77 -42.93
N PRO A 145 19.28 -3.05 -42.79
CA PRO A 145 18.49 -4.11 -42.20
C PRO A 145 17.95 -3.81 -40.78
N ALA A 146 18.67 -3.02 -39.98
CA ALA A 146 18.23 -2.64 -38.63
C ALA A 146 16.93 -1.80 -38.61
N ARG A 147 16.51 -1.26 -39.78
CA ARG A 147 15.21 -0.57 -39.93
C ARG A 147 14.07 -1.51 -40.25
N ASP A 148 14.35 -2.81 -40.43
CA ASP A 148 13.32 -3.82 -40.72
C ASP A 148 12.40 -4.00 -39.49
N MET A 149 11.11 -4.17 -39.76
CA MET A 149 10.11 -4.52 -38.72
C MET A 149 10.42 -5.84 -38.01
N GLN A 150 11.26 -6.70 -38.58
CA GLN A 150 11.70 -7.93 -37.95
C GLN A 150 12.63 -7.68 -36.76
N ASP A 151 13.39 -6.59 -36.78
CA ASP A 151 14.38 -6.27 -35.74
C ASP A 151 13.96 -5.07 -34.84
N THR A 152 12.93 -4.35 -35.24
CA THR A 152 12.50 -3.11 -34.54
C THR A 152 11.02 -3.17 -34.20
N PHE A 153 10.66 -2.73 -32.96
CA PHE A 153 9.27 -2.55 -32.55
C PHE A 153 8.77 -1.16 -32.95
N PHE A 154 7.99 -1.09 -34.02
CA PHE A 154 7.26 0.10 -34.40
C PHE A 154 5.95 0.22 -33.63
N ILE A 155 5.65 1.42 -33.12
CA ILE A 155 4.44 1.75 -32.39
C ILE A 155 3.46 2.50 -33.28
N GLY A 156 3.97 3.35 -34.17
CA GLY A 156 3.21 4.14 -35.12
C GLY A 156 3.90 4.25 -36.46
N GLN A 157 3.13 4.57 -37.50
CA GLN A 157 3.59 4.86 -38.86
C GLN A 157 3.10 6.22 -39.30
N ASP A 158 3.83 6.89 -40.18
CA ASP A 158 3.54 8.23 -40.72
C ASP A 158 3.30 9.33 -39.65
N PRO A 159 4.28 9.75 -38.84
CA PRO A 159 5.70 9.37 -38.89
C PRO A 159 6.00 8.07 -38.15
N ASP A 160 7.10 7.42 -38.48
CA ASP A 160 7.56 6.22 -37.80
C ASP A 160 7.98 6.52 -36.37
N ILE A 161 7.23 5.95 -35.42
CA ILE A 161 7.49 5.99 -33.97
C ILE A 161 7.79 4.58 -33.51
N LEU A 162 8.87 4.41 -32.76
CA LEU A 162 9.39 3.10 -32.40
C LEU A 162 9.96 3.05 -30.98
N LEU A 163 10.12 1.85 -30.47
CA LEU A 163 10.91 1.61 -29.26
C LEU A 163 12.40 1.65 -29.61
N ARG A 164 13.18 2.42 -28.87
CA ARG A 164 14.61 2.59 -29.14
C ARG A 164 15.35 1.24 -29.12
N THR A 165 16.08 0.98 -30.18
CA THR A 165 16.91 -0.23 -30.34
C THR A 165 18.29 -0.10 -29.71
N GLN A 166 18.67 1.13 -29.33
CA GLN A 166 19.94 1.50 -28.73
C GLN A 166 19.81 2.81 -27.93
N THR A 167 20.74 3.07 -27.02
CA THR A 167 20.76 4.31 -26.26
C THR A 167 21.47 5.46 -26.98
N SER A 168 21.94 5.26 -28.23
CA SER A 168 22.61 6.26 -29.06
C SER A 168 21.70 7.45 -29.39
N SER A 169 20.37 7.29 -29.38
CA SER A 169 19.42 8.41 -29.53
C SER A 169 19.62 9.48 -28.49
N VAL A 170 20.02 9.10 -27.26
CA VAL A 170 20.35 10.05 -26.19
C VAL A 170 21.57 10.88 -26.57
N GLN A 171 22.58 10.29 -27.21
CA GLN A 171 23.76 11.03 -27.68
C GLN A 171 23.37 12.07 -28.74
N VAL A 172 22.48 11.73 -29.66
CA VAL A 172 21.95 12.69 -30.66
C VAL A 172 21.30 13.87 -29.95
N ARG A 173 20.40 13.63 -29.00
CA ARG A 173 19.71 14.67 -28.23
C ARG A 173 20.66 15.53 -27.40
N VAL A 174 21.74 14.95 -26.87
CA VAL A 174 22.78 15.71 -26.17
C VAL A 174 23.51 16.64 -27.15
N MET A 175 23.90 16.16 -28.33
CA MET A 175 24.61 16.93 -29.32
C MET A 175 23.75 18.05 -29.93
N GLU A 176 22.43 17.87 -30.01
CA GLU A 176 21.50 18.93 -30.43
C GLU A 176 21.43 20.10 -29.43
N ASN A 177 21.52 19.78 -28.13
CA ASN A 177 21.25 20.73 -27.08
C ASN A 177 22.50 21.28 -26.39
N GLN A 178 23.67 20.65 -26.60
CA GLN A 178 24.92 21.04 -25.94
C GLN A 178 26.06 21.16 -26.95
N LYS A 179 26.92 22.14 -26.69
CA LYS A 179 28.17 22.30 -27.42
C LYS A 179 29.32 21.56 -26.70
N PRO A 180 30.32 21.07 -27.43
CA PRO A 180 31.49 20.50 -26.80
C PRO A 180 32.18 21.51 -25.86
N PRO A 181 32.81 21.00 -24.75
CA PRO A 181 33.11 19.62 -24.48
C PRO A 181 31.90 18.83 -23.95
N ILE A 182 31.70 17.59 -24.44
CA ILE A 182 30.67 16.69 -24.01
C ILE A 182 31.34 15.43 -23.47
N ARG A 183 30.95 15.03 -22.27
CA ARG A 183 31.42 13.78 -21.64
C ARG A 183 30.26 13.17 -20.88
N THR A 184 29.57 12.21 -21.50
CA THR A 184 28.34 11.66 -20.94
C THR A 184 28.24 10.15 -21.15
N ILE A 185 27.51 9.46 -20.27
CA ILE A 185 27.06 8.08 -20.43
C ILE A 185 25.54 8.05 -20.48
N SER A 186 24.99 7.13 -21.25
CA SER A 186 23.56 6.97 -21.46
C SER A 186 23.11 5.55 -21.06
N PRO A 187 22.87 5.30 -19.77
CA PRO A 187 22.34 4.03 -19.32
C PRO A 187 20.84 3.93 -19.58
N GLY A 188 20.36 2.84 -20.19
CA GLY A 188 18.95 2.69 -20.46
C GLY A 188 18.53 1.30 -20.92
N ARG A 189 17.21 1.07 -20.92
CA ARG A 189 16.61 -0.10 -21.57
C ARG A 189 16.55 0.12 -23.08
N VAL A 190 16.71 -0.96 -23.81
CA VAL A 190 16.61 -0.99 -25.27
C VAL A 190 15.79 -2.21 -25.68
N PHE A 191 15.23 -2.15 -26.88
CA PHE A 191 14.23 -3.09 -27.35
C PHE A 191 14.61 -3.57 -28.76
N ARG A 192 14.62 -4.89 -28.97
CA ARG A 192 14.82 -5.49 -30.28
C ARG A 192 13.84 -6.62 -30.49
N ASN A 193 13.24 -6.67 -31.66
CA ASN A 193 12.25 -7.69 -32.00
C ASN A 193 12.95 -9.01 -32.40
N GLU A 194 13.69 -9.57 -31.43
CA GLU A 194 14.44 -10.81 -31.62
C GLU A 194 13.69 -11.98 -30.97
N ALA A 195 13.90 -13.18 -31.49
CA ALA A 195 13.37 -14.40 -30.88
C ALA A 195 13.98 -14.62 -29.51
N ILE A 196 13.11 -14.76 -28.49
CA ILE A 196 13.54 -14.95 -27.09
C ILE A 196 14.19 -16.34 -26.96
N SER A 197 15.38 -16.37 -26.36
CA SER A 197 16.13 -17.58 -26.08
C SER A 197 16.81 -17.50 -24.71
N ALA A 198 17.51 -18.54 -24.30
CA ALA A 198 18.29 -18.50 -23.05
C ALA A 198 19.41 -17.43 -23.06
N ARG A 199 19.81 -16.96 -24.24
CA ARG A 199 20.92 -15.99 -24.42
C ARG A 199 20.49 -14.65 -25.00
N SER A 200 19.25 -14.51 -25.46
CA SER A 200 18.76 -13.31 -26.12
C SER A 200 17.36 -13.00 -25.62
N HIS A 201 17.11 -11.73 -25.27
CA HIS A 201 15.82 -11.22 -24.87
C HIS A 201 15.49 -9.96 -25.66
N CYS A 202 14.20 -9.77 -25.96
CA CYS A 202 13.74 -8.59 -26.68
C CYS A 202 13.91 -7.27 -25.89
N ILE A 203 14.16 -7.35 -24.59
CA ILE A 203 14.44 -6.21 -23.71
C ILE A 203 15.77 -6.45 -23.02
N PHE A 204 16.71 -5.53 -23.14
CA PHE A 204 17.97 -5.57 -22.44
C PHE A 204 18.44 -4.16 -22.04
N HIS A 205 19.57 -4.06 -21.34
CA HIS A 205 20.10 -2.80 -20.88
C HIS A 205 21.43 -2.50 -21.56
N GLN A 206 21.61 -1.26 -21.98
CA GLN A 206 22.84 -0.74 -22.54
C GLN A 206 23.36 0.44 -21.71
N VAL A 207 24.66 0.63 -21.73
CA VAL A 207 25.31 1.86 -21.30
C VAL A 207 26.25 2.29 -22.43
N GLU A 208 25.96 3.40 -23.05
CA GLU A 208 26.82 3.99 -24.07
C GLU A 208 27.50 5.23 -23.54
N GLY A 209 28.70 5.52 -24.04
CA GLY A 209 29.46 6.69 -23.68
C GLY A 209 29.75 7.59 -24.88
N LEU A 210 29.64 8.90 -24.69
CA LEU A 210 30.02 9.92 -25.67
C LEU A 210 31.04 10.85 -25.04
N TYR A 211 32.21 10.99 -25.72
CA TYR A 211 33.22 11.94 -25.33
C TYR A 211 33.65 12.77 -26.55
N ILE A 212 33.36 14.06 -26.54
CA ILE A 212 33.72 15.02 -27.56
C ILE A 212 34.46 16.17 -26.90
N ASP A 213 35.72 16.35 -27.26
CA ASP A 213 36.56 17.44 -26.78
C ASP A 213 37.69 17.70 -27.76
N ARG A 214 38.46 18.76 -27.53
CA ARG A 214 39.68 19.02 -28.30
C ARG A 214 40.76 18.01 -27.92
N ASN A 215 41.53 17.57 -28.92
CA ASN A 215 42.68 16.65 -28.79
C ASN A 215 42.31 15.26 -28.26
N VAL A 216 41.04 14.86 -28.32
CA VAL A 216 40.63 13.48 -28.00
C VAL A 216 41.06 12.57 -29.12
N SER A 217 41.64 11.43 -28.78
CA SER A 217 42.20 10.48 -29.71
C SER A 217 41.68 9.06 -29.47
N PHE A 218 42.00 8.15 -30.39
CA PHE A 218 41.70 6.72 -30.18
C PHE A 218 42.41 6.11 -28.96
N ALA A 219 43.55 6.69 -28.55
CA ALA A 219 44.27 6.25 -27.36
C ALA A 219 43.43 6.55 -26.10
N ASP A 220 42.71 7.69 -26.05
CA ASP A 220 41.81 8.02 -24.95
C ASP A 220 40.64 7.04 -24.84
N LEU A 221 40.05 6.64 -25.97
CA LEU A 221 39.03 5.58 -25.99
C LEU A 221 39.58 4.28 -25.41
N LYS A 222 40.76 3.83 -25.86
CA LYS A 222 41.38 2.58 -25.36
C LYS A 222 41.67 2.66 -23.88
N GLN A 223 42.20 3.76 -23.40
CA GLN A 223 42.50 3.95 -21.96
C GLN A 223 41.23 3.99 -21.12
N THR A 224 40.18 4.65 -21.58
CA THR A 224 38.88 4.69 -20.90
C THR A 224 38.27 3.30 -20.77
N LEU A 225 38.28 2.51 -21.88
CA LEU A 225 37.76 1.16 -21.86
C LEU A 225 38.62 0.22 -21.00
N LEU A 226 39.97 0.37 -21.03
CA LEU A 226 40.87 -0.42 -20.18
C LEU A 226 40.67 -0.10 -18.72
N TYR A 227 40.52 1.16 -18.35
CA TYR A 227 40.21 1.57 -16.99
C TYR A 227 38.88 0.98 -16.54
N PHE A 228 37.83 1.10 -17.36
CA PHE A 228 36.54 0.52 -17.07
C PHE A 228 36.63 -1.00 -16.84
N ALA A 229 37.32 -1.71 -17.73
CA ALA A 229 37.44 -3.17 -17.63
C ALA A 229 38.16 -3.59 -16.33
N ARG A 230 39.21 -2.89 -15.94
CA ARG A 230 39.94 -3.17 -14.69
C ARG A 230 39.10 -2.90 -13.45
N GLU A 231 38.37 -1.79 -13.43
CA GLU A 231 37.54 -1.44 -12.30
C GLU A 231 36.29 -2.33 -12.15
N MET A 232 35.79 -2.86 -13.27
CA MET A 232 34.58 -3.69 -13.29
C MET A 232 34.87 -5.17 -13.05
N PHE A 233 35.99 -5.66 -13.58
CA PHE A 233 36.28 -7.11 -13.60
C PHE A 233 37.59 -7.51 -12.89
N GLY A 234 38.43 -6.60 -12.50
CA GLY A 234 39.73 -6.83 -11.82
C GLY A 234 40.92 -6.72 -12.77
#